data_4ffca62250a2be874b1a5c830f03ad9d
#
_entry.id   4ffca62250a2be874b1a5c830f03ad9d
#
_cell.length_a   1.000
_cell.length_b   1.000
_cell.length_c   1.000
_cell.angle_alpha   90.00
_cell.angle_beta   90.00
_cell.angle_gamma   90.00
#
_symmetry.space_group_name_H-M   'P 1'
#
loop_
_entity.id
_entity.type
_entity.pdbx_description
1 polymer ?
#
loop_
_entity_poly.entity_id
_entity_poly.type
_entity_poly.pdbx_seq_one_letter_code
_entity_poly.pdbx_strand_id
1 'polypeptide(L)'
;MSNFKNRNFLKLLDYTPAEIQELIDLAAELKAQKKAGIPHKMHEGKNIVLLFEKDSTRTRCAFEVAGADLGMSVTYLGPSGSQMGKKESIADTARVLGRMYDGIEYRGFAQTIVEDLGKYAGVPVWNGLTNEFHPTQILADFLTIQEHCGGLKGKKLVYCGDARFNMGNSLMVGCAKMGMHFVACTCEKYFPSAELIAECQAIAAETGATLEFNSDPVTAVKGADVIYTDVWVSMGEPDDVWASRIAELTPYRVTAEMMANAGPQCKFMHCLPAFHDLNTTIGKDVYNKFGIECMEVTDEVFESPASIVFDEAENRMHTIKAVMAVTL
;
A
#
# COMPACT_ATOMS: atom_id res chain seq x y z
N MET A 1 -4.82 -21.28 13.74
CA MET A 1 -5.23 -19.91 13.38
C MET A 1 -4.76 -18.95 14.46
N SER A 2 -4.09 -17.90 14.05
CA SER A 2 -3.65 -16.83 14.96
C SER A 2 -4.85 -16.12 15.59
N ASN A 3 -4.67 -15.53 16.77
CA ASN A 3 -5.73 -14.76 17.39
C ASN A 3 -5.70 -13.30 16.92
N PHE A 4 -6.51 -12.98 15.91
CA PHE A 4 -6.63 -11.63 15.36
C PHE A 4 -7.73 -10.79 16.00
N LYS A 5 -8.66 -11.40 16.73
CA LYS A 5 -9.84 -10.71 17.26
C LYS A 5 -9.49 -9.50 18.12
N ASN A 6 -10.11 -8.38 17.82
CA ASN A 6 -9.89 -7.07 18.45
C ASN A 6 -8.46 -6.49 18.26
N ARG A 7 -7.67 -7.01 17.34
CA ARG A 7 -6.35 -6.43 17.02
C ARG A 7 -6.49 -5.29 16.02
N ASN A 8 -5.69 -4.26 16.21
CA ASN A 8 -5.52 -3.19 15.23
C ASN A 8 -4.64 -3.69 14.06
N PHE A 9 -4.82 -3.11 12.87
CA PHE A 9 -3.98 -3.34 11.70
C PHE A 9 -3.32 -2.03 11.24
N LEU A 10 -2.24 -1.64 11.92
CA LEU A 10 -1.63 -0.31 11.77
C LEU A 10 -0.37 -0.32 10.90
N LYS A 11 0.44 -1.36 10.99
CA LYS A 11 1.66 -1.60 10.20
C LYS A 11 2.03 -3.09 10.21
N LEU A 12 2.71 -3.58 9.17
CA LEU A 12 3.12 -4.98 9.09
C LEU A 12 4.21 -5.37 10.10
N LEU A 13 4.90 -4.40 10.68
CA LEU A 13 5.83 -4.65 11.81
C LEU A 13 5.16 -5.33 12.99
N ASP A 14 3.87 -5.06 13.23
CA ASP A 14 3.08 -5.59 14.35
C ASP A 14 2.64 -7.06 14.14
N TYR A 15 2.95 -7.64 12.99
CA TYR A 15 2.50 -8.97 12.57
C TYR A 15 3.68 -9.90 12.30
N THR A 16 3.51 -11.17 12.63
CA THR A 16 4.48 -12.22 12.28
C THR A 16 4.34 -12.61 10.79
N PRO A 17 5.38 -13.20 10.19
CA PRO A 17 5.29 -13.75 8.83
C PRO A 17 4.12 -14.73 8.63
N ALA A 18 3.87 -15.58 9.61
CA ALA A 18 2.78 -16.55 9.56
C ALA A 18 1.39 -15.87 9.57
N GLU A 19 1.21 -14.83 10.41
CA GLU A 19 -0.03 -14.06 10.45
C GLU A 19 -0.27 -13.30 9.14
N ILE A 20 0.78 -12.74 8.53
CA ILE A 20 0.66 -12.08 7.22
C ILE A 20 0.23 -13.10 6.16
N GLN A 21 0.83 -14.29 6.14
CA GLN A 21 0.44 -15.35 5.21
C GLN A 21 -1.00 -15.81 5.43
N GLU A 22 -1.44 -15.99 6.68
CA GLU A 22 -2.85 -16.33 7.01
C GLU A 22 -3.83 -15.28 6.44
N LEU A 23 -3.50 -13.99 6.51
CA LEU A 23 -4.33 -12.92 5.95
C LEU A 23 -4.39 -12.98 4.41
N ILE A 24 -3.27 -13.27 3.75
CA ILE A 24 -3.18 -13.40 2.29
C ILE A 24 -3.99 -14.63 1.83
N ASP A 25 -3.84 -15.76 2.51
CA ASP A 25 -4.55 -17.01 2.17
C ASP A 25 -6.06 -16.84 2.34
N LEU A 26 -6.50 -16.22 3.43
CA LEU A 26 -7.92 -15.89 3.63
C LEU A 26 -8.43 -14.92 2.56
N ALA A 27 -7.64 -13.94 2.17
CA ALA A 27 -8.03 -13.02 1.10
C ALA A 27 -8.23 -13.74 -0.24
N ALA A 28 -7.35 -14.70 -0.57
CA ALA A 28 -7.49 -15.53 -1.76
C ALA A 28 -8.77 -16.40 -1.71
N GLU A 29 -9.09 -16.98 -0.54
CA GLU A 29 -10.32 -17.74 -0.33
C GLU A 29 -11.56 -16.87 -0.52
N LEU A 30 -11.62 -15.70 0.14
CA LEU A 30 -12.74 -14.76 0.04
C LEU A 30 -12.89 -14.19 -1.38
N LYS A 31 -11.78 -14.00 -2.11
CA LYS A 31 -11.78 -13.65 -3.53
C LYS A 31 -12.44 -14.75 -4.36
N ALA A 32 -12.06 -16.00 -4.15
CA ALA A 32 -12.63 -17.14 -4.86
C ALA A 32 -14.14 -17.30 -4.56
N GLN A 33 -14.55 -17.15 -3.30
CA GLN A 33 -15.97 -17.18 -2.91
C GLN A 33 -16.76 -16.06 -3.60
N LYS A 34 -16.24 -14.82 -3.62
CA LYS A 34 -16.91 -13.70 -4.30
C LYS A 34 -17.06 -13.95 -5.81
N LYS A 35 -16.00 -14.43 -6.48
CA LYS A 35 -16.05 -14.76 -7.91
C LYS A 35 -17.01 -15.92 -8.23
N ALA A 36 -17.20 -16.84 -7.30
CA ALA A 36 -18.17 -17.95 -7.39
C ALA A 36 -19.62 -17.54 -6.99
N GLY A 37 -19.85 -16.29 -6.58
CA GLY A 37 -21.16 -15.82 -6.13
C GLY A 37 -21.59 -16.41 -4.77
N ILE A 38 -20.66 -16.92 -3.97
CA ILE A 38 -20.93 -17.49 -2.65
C ILE A 38 -20.99 -16.35 -1.60
N PRO A 39 -22.13 -16.14 -0.94
CA PRO A 39 -22.25 -15.14 0.11
C PRO A 39 -21.38 -15.49 1.34
N HIS A 40 -20.74 -14.46 1.93
CA HIS A 40 -19.89 -14.64 3.12
C HIS A 40 -20.10 -13.49 4.13
N LYS A 41 -21.36 -13.27 4.53
CA LYS A 41 -21.78 -12.23 5.49
C LYS A 41 -21.37 -12.55 6.93
N MET A 42 -20.08 -12.60 7.19
CA MET A 42 -19.52 -13.03 8.49
C MET A 42 -19.80 -12.03 9.63
N HIS A 43 -20.14 -10.79 9.31
CA HIS A 43 -20.34 -9.69 10.28
C HIS A 43 -21.66 -8.95 10.03
N GLU A 44 -22.74 -9.70 9.76
CA GLU A 44 -24.05 -9.11 9.52
C GLU A 44 -24.52 -8.25 10.72
N GLY A 45 -24.96 -7.03 10.44
CA GLY A 45 -25.44 -6.07 11.43
C GLY A 45 -24.37 -5.24 12.13
N LYS A 46 -23.07 -5.47 11.89
CA LYS A 46 -22.00 -4.60 12.39
C LYS A 46 -21.91 -3.29 11.59
N ASN A 47 -21.35 -2.27 12.22
CA ASN A 47 -21.18 -0.95 11.63
C ASN A 47 -19.72 -0.53 11.72
N ILE A 48 -19.17 -0.04 10.62
CA ILE A 48 -17.81 0.51 10.58
C ILE A 48 -17.80 1.95 10.07
N VAL A 49 -16.79 2.70 10.46
CA VAL A 49 -16.57 4.07 9.97
C VAL A 49 -15.24 4.18 9.24
N LEU A 50 -15.26 4.89 8.10
CA LEU A 50 -14.10 5.25 7.32
C LEU A 50 -13.80 6.73 7.58
N LEU A 51 -12.67 7.01 8.23
CA LEU A 51 -12.26 8.33 8.67
C LEU A 51 -11.10 8.83 7.80
N PHE A 52 -11.39 9.74 6.88
CA PHE A 52 -10.46 10.23 5.87
C PHE A 52 -10.04 11.68 6.12
N GLU A 53 -8.75 11.93 6.21
CA GLU A 53 -8.14 13.26 6.11
C GLU A 53 -7.48 13.50 4.74
N LYS A 54 -7.23 12.41 3.97
CA LYS A 54 -6.78 12.42 2.57
C LYS A 54 -7.76 11.63 1.72
N ASP A 55 -8.28 12.21 0.65
CA ASP A 55 -9.19 11.54 -0.27
C ASP A 55 -8.55 10.33 -0.95
N SER A 56 -9.36 9.31 -1.24
CA SER A 56 -8.96 8.16 -2.03
C SER A 56 -10.17 7.42 -2.57
N THR A 57 -10.28 7.33 -3.88
CA THR A 57 -11.30 6.52 -4.55
C THR A 57 -11.13 5.03 -4.23
N ARG A 58 -9.93 4.49 -4.42
CA ARG A 58 -9.66 3.05 -4.26
C ARG A 58 -9.83 2.55 -2.83
N THR A 59 -9.22 3.23 -1.84
CA THR A 59 -9.34 2.82 -0.43
C THR A 59 -10.78 2.89 0.04
N ARG A 60 -11.51 3.97 -0.28
CA ARG A 60 -12.92 4.10 0.05
C ARG A 60 -13.75 2.97 -0.56
N CYS A 61 -13.69 2.79 -1.88
CA CYS A 61 -14.45 1.75 -2.57
C CYS A 61 -14.10 0.34 -2.06
N ALA A 62 -12.81 0.06 -1.79
CA ALA A 62 -12.39 -1.24 -1.29
C ALA A 62 -12.99 -1.56 0.09
N PHE A 63 -12.96 -0.60 1.04
CA PHE A 63 -13.59 -0.79 2.35
C PHE A 63 -15.12 -0.85 2.28
N GLU A 64 -15.76 0.03 1.49
CA GLU A 64 -17.22 0.02 1.33
C GLU A 64 -17.72 -1.32 0.76
N VAL A 65 -17.09 -1.81 -0.32
CA VAL A 65 -17.50 -3.09 -0.94
C VAL A 65 -17.14 -4.27 -0.05
N ALA A 66 -15.96 -4.28 0.57
CA ALA A 66 -15.57 -5.35 1.50
C ALA A 66 -16.51 -5.40 2.72
N GLY A 67 -16.90 -4.24 3.27
CA GLY A 67 -17.87 -4.16 4.36
C GLY A 67 -19.24 -4.70 3.96
N ALA A 68 -19.74 -4.30 2.80
CA ALA A 68 -21.01 -4.80 2.27
C ALA A 68 -20.99 -6.32 2.02
N ASP A 69 -19.90 -6.86 1.48
CA ASP A 69 -19.72 -8.32 1.29
C ASP A 69 -19.78 -9.08 2.62
N LEU A 70 -19.22 -8.50 3.69
CA LEU A 70 -19.28 -9.08 5.05
C LEU A 70 -20.60 -8.83 5.78
N GLY A 71 -21.55 -8.10 5.19
CA GLY A 71 -22.86 -7.81 5.79
C GLY A 71 -22.88 -6.60 6.74
N MET A 72 -21.86 -5.74 6.68
CA MET A 72 -21.73 -4.55 7.51
C MET A 72 -22.34 -3.31 6.87
N SER A 73 -22.74 -2.35 7.72
CA SER A 73 -23.01 -0.97 7.30
C SER A 73 -21.73 -0.14 7.38
N VAL A 74 -21.53 0.75 6.40
CA VAL A 74 -20.32 1.56 6.31
C VAL A 74 -20.70 3.05 6.30
N THR A 75 -20.09 3.83 7.19
CA THR A 75 -20.20 5.29 7.22
C THR A 75 -18.89 5.91 6.73
N TYR A 76 -18.98 6.84 5.79
CA TYR A 76 -17.81 7.60 5.31
C TYR A 76 -17.78 9.01 5.89
N LEU A 77 -16.68 9.35 6.55
CA LEU A 77 -16.35 10.69 7.03
C LEU A 77 -15.14 11.23 6.26
N GLY A 78 -15.40 12.06 5.26
CA GLY A 78 -14.34 12.69 4.44
C GLY A 78 -13.67 13.85 5.15
N PRO A 79 -12.67 14.52 4.50
CA PRO A 79 -11.85 15.59 5.10
C PRO A 79 -12.62 16.79 5.66
N SER A 80 -13.81 17.06 5.13
CA SER A 80 -14.72 18.10 5.63
C SER A 80 -15.76 17.58 6.62
N GLY A 81 -15.90 16.27 6.78
CA GLY A 81 -16.96 15.62 7.58
C GLY A 81 -16.59 15.38 9.03
N SER A 82 -15.35 15.66 9.45
CA SER A 82 -14.85 15.40 10.79
C SER A 82 -14.32 16.67 11.48
N GLN A 83 -14.45 16.72 12.81
CA GLN A 83 -13.86 17.75 13.67
C GLN A 83 -12.54 17.30 14.32
N MET A 84 -12.09 16.06 14.02
CA MET A 84 -10.87 15.48 14.56
C MET A 84 -9.66 16.38 14.29
N GLY A 85 -8.84 16.58 15.30
CA GLY A 85 -7.65 17.44 15.22
C GLY A 85 -7.94 18.94 15.09
N LYS A 86 -9.21 19.36 15.01
CA LYS A 86 -9.64 20.75 14.88
C LYS A 86 -10.30 21.25 16.15
N LYS A 87 -11.50 20.77 16.45
CA LYS A 87 -12.27 21.10 17.65
C LYS A 87 -12.34 19.96 18.66
N GLU A 88 -11.96 18.77 18.25
CA GLU A 88 -11.97 17.57 19.06
C GLU A 88 -10.59 16.88 19.01
N SER A 89 -10.11 16.39 20.14
CA SER A 89 -8.84 15.65 20.17
C SER A 89 -8.99 14.30 19.49
N ILE A 90 -7.86 13.74 18.97
CA ILE A 90 -7.83 12.41 18.38
C ILE A 90 -8.34 11.35 19.36
N ALA A 91 -7.92 11.45 20.63
CA ALA A 91 -8.34 10.52 21.68
C ALA A 91 -9.85 10.59 21.97
N ASP A 92 -10.46 11.77 21.94
CA ASP A 92 -11.90 11.91 22.19
C ASP A 92 -12.70 11.45 20.99
N THR A 93 -12.29 11.80 19.76
CA THR A 93 -12.87 11.25 18.54
C THR A 93 -12.82 9.71 18.54
N ALA A 94 -11.68 9.13 18.91
CA ALA A 94 -11.52 7.68 19.01
C ALA A 94 -12.51 7.04 19.98
N ARG A 95 -12.66 7.62 21.19
CA ARG A 95 -13.60 7.12 22.22
C ARG A 95 -15.06 7.23 21.77
N VAL A 96 -15.41 8.33 21.09
CA VAL A 96 -16.77 8.53 20.57
C VAL A 96 -17.07 7.51 19.47
N LEU A 97 -16.22 7.42 18.46
CA LEU A 97 -16.41 6.51 17.33
C LEU A 97 -16.40 5.04 17.78
N GLY A 98 -15.50 4.66 18.70
CA GLY A 98 -15.43 3.29 19.25
C GLY A 98 -16.63 2.88 20.11
N ARG A 99 -17.51 3.83 20.50
CA ARG A 99 -18.80 3.52 21.17
C ARG A 99 -19.96 3.44 20.20
N MET A 100 -19.79 3.92 18.97
CA MET A 100 -20.82 3.92 17.93
C MET A 100 -20.60 2.82 16.89
N TYR A 101 -19.33 2.50 16.61
CA TYR A 101 -18.93 1.58 15.56
C TYR A 101 -18.16 0.39 16.10
N ASP A 102 -18.20 -0.72 15.37
CA ASP A 102 -17.48 -1.96 15.68
C ASP A 102 -16.03 -1.93 15.18
N GLY A 103 -15.68 -1.04 14.26
CA GLY A 103 -14.34 -0.84 13.72
C GLY A 103 -14.17 0.50 13.04
N ILE A 104 -12.93 0.98 12.98
CA ILE A 104 -12.56 2.29 12.42
C ILE A 104 -11.45 2.11 11.40
N GLU A 105 -11.65 2.58 10.18
CA GLU A 105 -10.58 2.79 9.22
C GLU A 105 -10.12 4.24 9.30
N TYR A 106 -8.82 4.45 9.22
CA TYR A 106 -8.21 5.77 9.14
C TYR A 106 -7.29 5.89 7.93
N ARG A 107 -7.46 6.97 7.16
CA ARG A 107 -6.57 7.37 6.10
C ARG A 107 -6.20 8.83 6.23
N GLY A 108 -4.91 9.13 6.45
CA GLY A 108 -4.50 10.50 6.70
C GLY A 108 -3.00 10.73 6.64
N PHE A 109 -2.48 11.43 7.65
CA PHE A 109 -1.12 11.96 7.67
C PHE A 109 -0.19 11.13 8.56
N ALA A 110 0.05 11.55 9.80
CA ALA A 110 1.04 10.94 10.67
C ALA A 110 0.61 9.57 11.20
N GLN A 111 1.57 8.64 11.30
CA GLN A 111 1.35 7.32 11.90
C GLN A 111 0.87 7.41 13.36
N THR A 112 1.35 8.41 14.11
CA THR A 112 0.92 8.65 15.49
C THR A 112 -0.58 8.87 15.62
N ILE A 113 -1.25 9.42 14.62
CA ILE A 113 -2.70 9.64 14.63
C ILE A 113 -3.44 8.29 14.63
N VAL A 114 -3.08 7.38 13.72
CA VAL A 114 -3.73 6.08 13.66
C VAL A 114 -3.37 5.20 14.87
N GLU A 115 -2.18 5.36 15.42
CA GLU A 115 -1.76 4.69 16.67
C GLU A 115 -2.56 5.19 17.88
N ASP A 116 -2.80 6.49 17.99
CA ASP A 116 -3.69 7.07 19.02
C ASP A 116 -5.14 6.62 18.84
N LEU A 117 -5.66 6.59 17.62
CA LEU A 117 -6.97 6.01 17.34
C LEU A 117 -7.04 4.56 17.85
N GLY A 118 -6.04 3.73 17.50
CA GLY A 118 -5.95 2.34 17.94
C GLY A 118 -5.86 2.17 19.45
N LYS A 119 -5.22 3.12 20.13
CA LYS A 119 -5.06 3.11 21.59
C LYS A 119 -6.34 3.44 22.35
N TYR A 120 -7.16 4.36 21.81
CA TYR A 120 -8.29 4.93 22.57
C TYR A 120 -9.66 4.48 22.09
N ALA A 121 -9.78 3.86 20.90
CA ALA A 121 -11.07 3.49 20.33
C ALA A 121 -11.76 2.33 21.08
N GLY A 122 -11.01 1.35 21.58
CA GLY A 122 -11.56 0.15 22.19
C GLY A 122 -12.20 -0.84 21.20
N VAL A 123 -12.05 -0.58 19.91
CA VAL A 123 -12.45 -1.43 18.78
C VAL A 123 -11.28 -1.49 17.78
N PRO A 124 -11.23 -2.48 16.87
CA PRO A 124 -10.19 -2.54 15.84
C PRO A 124 -10.09 -1.28 15.01
N VAL A 125 -8.84 -0.83 14.80
CA VAL A 125 -8.50 0.28 13.91
C VAL A 125 -7.63 -0.24 12.78
N TRP A 126 -7.96 0.14 11.54
CA TRP A 126 -7.24 -0.25 10.33
C TRP A 126 -6.61 0.96 9.67
N ASN A 127 -5.32 0.85 9.35
CA ASN A 127 -4.58 1.88 8.65
C ASN A 127 -4.81 1.77 7.13
N GLY A 128 -5.64 2.64 6.58
CA GLY A 128 -5.87 2.77 5.15
C GLY A 128 -4.71 3.43 4.41
N LEU A 129 -3.97 4.32 5.07
CA LEU A 129 -2.69 4.94 4.68
C LEU A 129 -2.31 6.01 5.70
N THR A 130 -1.02 6.05 6.04
CA THR A 130 -0.35 7.20 6.66
C THR A 130 0.83 7.66 5.80
N ASN A 131 1.57 8.68 6.23
CA ASN A 131 2.82 9.08 5.56
C ASN A 131 3.90 8.00 5.68
N GLU A 132 3.88 7.22 6.77
CA GLU A 132 4.90 6.25 7.10
C GLU A 132 4.59 4.84 6.61
N PHE A 133 3.30 4.42 6.64
CA PHE A 133 2.90 3.05 6.29
C PHE A 133 1.58 2.96 5.54
N HIS A 134 1.48 1.93 4.68
CA HIS A 134 0.26 1.55 3.95
C HIS A 134 0.05 0.02 3.96
N PRO A 135 -0.18 -0.60 5.14
CA PRO A 135 -0.17 -2.06 5.27
C PRO A 135 -1.24 -2.77 4.44
N THR A 136 -2.40 -2.14 4.22
CA THR A 136 -3.48 -2.71 3.39
C THR A 136 -3.11 -2.81 1.92
N GLN A 137 -2.22 -1.93 1.43
CA GLN A 137 -1.69 -2.03 0.06
C GLN A 137 -0.76 -3.25 -0.05
N ILE A 138 0.16 -3.41 0.90
CA ILE A 138 1.17 -4.47 0.83
C ILE A 138 0.55 -5.87 0.86
N LEU A 139 -0.53 -6.08 1.61
CA LEU A 139 -1.25 -7.36 1.54
C LEU A 139 -1.79 -7.63 0.13
N ALA A 140 -2.32 -6.60 -0.55
CA ALA A 140 -2.81 -6.72 -1.92
C ALA A 140 -1.67 -6.98 -2.91
N ASP A 141 -0.55 -6.26 -2.74
CA ASP A 141 0.64 -6.47 -3.56
C ASP A 141 1.13 -7.92 -3.44
N PHE A 142 1.19 -8.45 -2.24
CA PHE A 142 1.65 -9.81 -1.98
C PHE A 142 0.68 -10.87 -2.50
N LEU A 143 -0.64 -10.68 -2.36
CA LEU A 143 -1.61 -11.56 -3.00
C LEU A 143 -1.43 -11.56 -4.52
N THR A 144 -1.21 -10.38 -5.12
CA THR A 144 -1.00 -10.23 -6.55
C THR A 144 0.30 -10.90 -7.02
N ILE A 145 1.40 -10.71 -6.28
CA ILE A 145 2.67 -11.37 -6.55
C ILE A 145 2.52 -12.90 -6.44
N GLN A 146 1.81 -13.38 -5.42
CA GLN A 146 1.55 -14.81 -5.26
C GLN A 146 0.76 -15.40 -6.45
N GLU A 147 -0.25 -14.67 -6.93
CA GLU A 147 -1.07 -15.08 -8.09
C GLU A 147 -0.27 -15.11 -9.41
N HIS A 148 0.59 -14.12 -9.64
CA HIS A 148 1.29 -13.94 -10.93
C HIS A 148 2.72 -14.51 -10.97
N CYS A 149 3.38 -14.61 -9.80
CA CYS A 149 4.78 -15.07 -9.71
C CYS A 149 4.93 -16.42 -8.99
N GLY A 150 3.83 -17.02 -8.51
CA GLY A 150 3.83 -18.38 -7.93
C GLY A 150 4.36 -18.46 -6.50
N GLY A 151 4.38 -17.36 -5.75
CA GLY A 151 4.79 -17.31 -4.35
C GLY A 151 5.52 -16.02 -4.01
N LEU A 152 5.95 -15.88 -2.73
CA LEU A 152 6.62 -14.69 -2.22
C LEU A 152 8.10 -14.96 -1.91
N LYS A 153 8.38 -16.04 -1.17
CA LYS A 153 9.72 -16.32 -0.67
C LYS A 153 10.75 -16.40 -1.79
N GLY A 154 11.84 -15.65 -1.67
CA GLY A 154 12.93 -15.60 -2.63
C GLY A 154 12.63 -14.75 -3.88
N LYS A 155 11.43 -14.16 -4.00
CA LYS A 155 11.11 -13.24 -5.11
C LYS A 155 11.81 -11.91 -4.92
N LYS A 156 12.30 -11.34 -6.02
CA LYS A 156 12.97 -10.04 -6.05
C LYS A 156 11.98 -8.94 -6.45
N LEU A 157 11.73 -8.01 -5.53
CA LEU A 157 10.95 -6.81 -5.76
C LEU A 157 11.88 -5.60 -5.78
N VAL A 158 11.85 -4.84 -6.87
CA VAL A 158 12.62 -3.60 -7.02
C VAL A 158 11.65 -2.42 -6.98
N TYR A 159 11.80 -1.56 -5.99
CA TYR A 159 11.04 -0.32 -5.86
C TYR A 159 11.82 0.85 -6.47
N CYS A 160 11.27 1.48 -7.51
CA CYS A 160 11.86 2.60 -8.22
C CYS A 160 11.16 3.90 -7.81
N GLY A 161 11.86 4.84 -7.17
CA GLY A 161 11.30 6.12 -6.76
C GLY A 161 11.68 6.55 -5.35
N ASP A 162 10.89 7.42 -4.71
CA ASP A 162 11.16 7.89 -3.35
C ASP A 162 10.76 6.83 -2.31
N ALA A 163 11.73 6.13 -1.76
CA ALA A 163 11.51 5.03 -0.82
C ALA A 163 11.37 5.47 0.66
N ARG A 164 11.36 6.77 0.95
CA ARG A 164 11.29 7.29 2.34
C ARG A 164 9.89 7.29 2.95
N PHE A 165 8.86 7.16 2.11
CA PHE A 165 7.46 7.27 2.51
C PHE A 165 6.77 5.90 2.58
N ASN A 166 5.45 5.94 2.75
CA ASN A 166 4.63 4.77 3.07
C ASN A 166 4.84 3.56 2.16
N MET A 167 4.95 3.73 0.83
CA MET A 167 5.13 2.59 -0.07
C MET A 167 6.51 1.96 0.05
N GLY A 168 7.59 2.75 -0.02
CA GLY A 168 8.95 2.23 0.14
C GLY A 168 9.16 1.57 1.50
N ASN A 169 8.72 2.22 2.58
CA ASN A 169 8.78 1.68 3.93
C ASN A 169 8.01 0.37 4.07
N SER A 170 6.75 0.35 3.61
CA SER A 170 5.87 -0.81 3.80
C SER A 170 6.28 -2.00 2.94
N LEU A 171 6.75 -1.77 1.69
CA LEU A 171 7.30 -2.82 0.85
C LEU A 171 8.57 -3.41 1.45
N MET A 172 9.49 -2.58 1.97
CA MET A 172 10.70 -3.06 2.63
C MET A 172 10.36 -3.93 3.86
N VAL A 173 9.46 -3.46 4.73
CA VAL A 173 8.99 -4.22 5.89
C VAL A 173 8.34 -5.53 5.46
N GLY A 174 7.43 -5.48 4.51
CA GLY A 174 6.73 -6.66 4.02
C GLY A 174 7.69 -7.68 3.41
N CYS A 175 8.60 -7.25 2.54
CA CYS A 175 9.61 -8.12 1.94
C CYS A 175 10.52 -8.76 3.01
N ALA A 176 10.96 -7.98 4.01
CA ALA A 176 11.72 -8.50 5.13
C ALA A 176 10.96 -9.60 5.89
N LYS A 177 9.65 -9.40 6.16
CA LYS A 177 8.79 -10.38 6.83
C LYS A 177 8.59 -11.65 6.00
N MET A 178 8.39 -11.52 4.68
CA MET A 178 8.03 -12.66 3.82
C MET A 178 9.21 -13.37 3.16
N GLY A 179 10.44 -13.07 3.54
CA GLY A 179 11.63 -13.72 2.99
C GLY A 179 11.88 -13.39 1.51
N MET A 180 11.48 -12.19 1.08
CA MET A 180 11.68 -11.66 -0.28
C MET A 180 12.99 -10.86 -0.38
N HIS A 181 13.45 -10.61 -1.60
CA HIS A 181 14.56 -9.70 -1.87
C HIS A 181 13.99 -8.31 -2.22
N PHE A 182 14.21 -7.33 -1.36
CA PHE A 182 13.81 -5.94 -1.60
C PHE A 182 15.00 -5.14 -2.09
N VAL A 183 14.80 -4.36 -3.15
CA VAL A 183 15.77 -3.40 -3.66
C VAL A 183 15.13 -2.02 -3.72
N ALA A 184 15.67 -1.05 -2.97
CA ALA A 184 15.34 0.36 -3.18
C ALA A 184 16.23 0.90 -4.32
N CYS A 185 15.65 1.07 -5.49
CA CYS A 185 16.30 1.59 -6.69
C CYS A 185 16.06 3.10 -6.81
N THR A 186 16.93 3.90 -6.20
CA THR A 186 16.81 5.36 -6.16
C THR A 186 18.11 6.01 -5.71
N CYS A 187 18.22 7.34 -5.74
CA CYS A 187 19.39 8.03 -5.20
C CYS A 187 19.40 7.96 -3.65
N GLU A 188 20.59 8.00 -3.04
CA GLU A 188 20.80 7.75 -1.60
C GLU A 188 19.90 8.59 -0.68
N LYS A 189 19.63 9.85 -1.05
CA LYS A 189 18.78 10.73 -0.24
C LYS A 189 17.30 10.29 -0.16
N TYR A 190 16.88 9.36 -1.01
CA TYR A 190 15.54 8.80 -1.07
C TYR A 190 15.46 7.37 -0.52
N PHE A 191 16.51 6.86 0.10
CA PHE A 191 16.45 5.60 0.85
C PHE A 191 15.60 5.76 2.12
N PRO A 192 14.98 4.68 2.62
CA PRO A 192 14.30 4.69 3.91
C PRO A 192 15.22 5.13 5.06
N SER A 193 14.65 5.45 6.21
CA SER A 193 15.45 5.87 7.37
C SER A 193 16.37 4.75 7.85
N ALA A 194 17.53 5.13 8.39
CA ALA A 194 18.52 4.18 8.91
C ALA A 194 17.95 3.30 10.04
N GLU A 195 17.05 3.86 10.85
CA GLU A 195 16.38 3.16 11.95
C GLU A 195 15.48 2.04 11.40
N LEU A 196 14.65 2.34 10.41
CA LEU A 196 13.75 1.36 9.78
C LEU A 196 14.54 0.29 9.01
N ILE A 197 15.62 0.70 8.32
CA ILE A 197 16.53 -0.23 7.65
C ILE A 197 17.11 -1.23 8.65
N ALA A 198 17.62 -0.76 9.80
CA ALA A 198 18.20 -1.63 10.82
C ALA A 198 17.16 -2.61 11.41
N GLU A 199 15.93 -2.16 11.66
CA GLU A 199 14.83 -3.01 12.11
C GLU A 199 14.49 -4.08 11.07
N CYS A 200 14.36 -3.70 9.80
CA CYS A 200 14.10 -4.64 8.72
C CYS A 200 15.25 -5.62 8.46
N GLN A 201 16.52 -5.21 8.64
CA GLN A 201 17.67 -6.10 8.54
C GLN A 201 17.66 -7.18 9.62
N ALA A 202 17.25 -6.84 10.84
CA ALA A 202 17.09 -7.82 11.91
C ALA A 202 16.02 -8.85 11.58
N ILE A 203 14.87 -8.42 11.04
CA ILE A 203 13.81 -9.31 10.57
C ILE A 203 14.29 -10.19 9.40
N ALA A 204 15.01 -9.59 8.45
CA ALA A 204 15.50 -10.28 7.26
C ALA A 204 16.50 -11.41 7.64
N ALA A 205 17.31 -11.22 8.68
CA ALA A 205 18.23 -12.24 9.19
C ALA A 205 17.47 -13.51 9.68
N GLU A 206 16.26 -13.36 10.19
CA GLU A 206 15.43 -14.49 10.65
C GLU A 206 14.66 -15.17 9.51
N THR A 207 14.20 -14.39 8.52
CA THR A 207 13.33 -14.89 7.43
C THR A 207 14.09 -15.37 6.20
N GLY A 208 15.35 -14.96 6.06
CA GLY A 208 16.17 -15.19 4.87
C GLY A 208 15.92 -14.18 3.76
N ALA A 209 15.26 -13.05 4.06
CA ALA A 209 15.13 -11.93 3.14
C ALA A 209 16.46 -11.22 2.90
N THR A 210 16.57 -10.44 1.84
CA THR A 210 17.69 -9.53 1.60
C THR A 210 17.19 -8.13 1.30
N LEU A 211 17.92 -7.12 1.78
CA LEU A 211 17.62 -5.72 1.54
C LEU A 211 18.81 -5.07 0.84
N GLU A 212 18.58 -4.49 -0.33
CA GLU A 212 19.57 -3.82 -1.14
C GLU A 212 19.15 -2.36 -1.38
N PHE A 213 20.12 -1.45 -1.39
CA PHE A 213 19.96 -0.03 -1.64
C PHE A 213 20.90 0.34 -2.79
N ASN A 214 20.36 0.56 -3.98
CA ASN A 214 21.14 0.64 -5.20
C ASN A 214 20.74 1.84 -6.06
N SER A 215 21.69 2.75 -6.29
CA SER A 215 21.45 3.96 -7.07
C SER A 215 21.70 3.77 -8.58
N ASP A 216 22.15 2.59 -9.00
CA ASP A 216 22.28 2.26 -10.43
C ASP A 216 21.07 1.44 -10.89
N PRO A 217 20.13 2.04 -11.66
CA PRO A 217 18.92 1.34 -12.09
C PRO A 217 19.22 0.16 -13.01
N VAL A 218 20.32 0.17 -13.75
CA VAL A 218 20.69 -0.90 -14.67
C VAL A 218 21.04 -2.19 -13.92
N THR A 219 21.76 -2.09 -12.81
CA THR A 219 22.14 -3.25 -12.00
C THR A 219 21.04 -3.63 -11.01
N ALA A 220 20.32 -2.66 -10.46
CA ALA A 220 19.26 -2.88 -9.48
C ALA A 220 18.16 -3.82 -9.99
N VAL A 221 17.71 -3.62 -11.26
CA VAL A 221 16.55 -4.36 -11.81
C VAL A 221 16.89 -5.75 -12.33
N LYS A 222 18.17 -6.11 -12.49
CA LYS A 222 18.54 -7.42 -13.05
C LYS A 222 17.94 -8.58 -12.27
N GLY A 223 17.20 -9.44 -12.99
CA GLY A 223 16.57 -10.62 -12.40
C GLY A 223 15.41 -10.29 -11.44
N ALA A 224 14.81 -9.10 -11.54
CA ALA A 224 13.64 -8.78 -10.76
C ALA A 224 12.43 -9.61 -11.20
N ASP A 225 11.69 -10.16 -10.23
CA ASP A 225 10.36 -10.73 -10.49
C ASP A 225 9.31 -9.63 -10.63
N VAL A 226 9.50 -8.52 -9.90
CA VAL A 226 8.60 -7.36 -9.89
C VAL A 226 9.40 -6.06 -9.90
N ILE A 227 9.03 -5.12 -10.76
CA ILE A 227 9.37 -3.71 -10.65
C ILE A 227 8.13 -2.96 -10.18
N TYR A 228 8.29 -2.23 -9.09
CA TYR A 228 7.24 -1.43 -8.45
C TYR A 228 7.62 0.06 -8.47
N THR A 229 6.66 0.93 -8.72
CA THR A 229 6.86 2.38 -8.57
C THR A 229 5.62 3.06 -7.99
N ASP A 230 5.77 4.31 -7.59
CA ASP A 230 4.71 5.18 -7.11
C ASP A 230 4.96 6.60 -7.63
N VAL A 231 3.97 7.47 -7.53
CA VAL A 231 4.09 8.88 -7.93
C VAL A 231 5.29 9.56 -7.27
N TRP A 232 6.00 10.39 -8.04
CA TRP A 232 7.22 11.06 -7.53
C TRP A 232 6.92 12.16 -6.52
N VAL A 233 5.73 12.74 -6.55
CA VAL A 233 5.27 13.75 -5.59
C VAL A 233 4.01 13.24 -4.93
N SER A 234 4.10 13.02 -3.62
CA SER A 234 2.99 12.50 -2.84
C SER A 234 1.92 13.56 -2.58
N MET A 235 0.69 13.09 -2.37
CA MET A 235 -0.44 13.96 -2.04
C MET A 235 -0.16 14.75 -0.75
N GLY A 236 -0.17 16.09 -0.85
CA GLY A 236 0.08 17.00 0.27
C GLY A 236 1.52 17.53 0.36
N GLU A 237 2.42 17.14 -0.56
CA GLU A 237 3.72 17.80 -0.72
C GLU A 237 3.56 19.16 -1.43
N PRO A 238 4.42 20.16 -1.13
CA PRO A 238 4.39 21.48 -1.76
C PRO A 238 4.66 21.43 -3.26
N ASP A 239 4.11 22.38 -4.02
CA ASP A 239 4.30 22.44 -5.48
C ASP A 239 5.74 22.73 -5.92
N ASP A 240 6.58 23.30 -5.07
CA ASP A 240 7.96 23.66 -5.34
C ASP A 240 8.90 22.44 -5.43
N VAL A 241 8.49 21.27 -4.92
CA VAL A 241 9.31 20.04 -4.99
C VAL A 241 9.31 19.38 -6.36
N TRP A 242 8.36 19.70 -7.26
CA TRP A 242 8.20 19.01 -8.55
C TRP A 242 9.46 19.05 -9.41
N ALA A 243 10.07 20.22 -9.58
CA ALA A 243 11.24 20.36 -10.44
C ALA A 243 12.42 19.50 -9.97
N SER A 244 12.68 19.49 -8.66
CA SER A 244 13.76 18.67 -8.09
C SER A 244 13.46 17.18 -8.17
N ARG A 245 12.20 16.77 -7.88
CA ARG A 245 11.79 15.36 -8.00
C ARG A 245 11.91 14.84 -9.42
N ILE A 246 11.44 15.59 -10.40
CA ILE A 246 11.56 15.24 -11.82
C ILE A 246 13.03 15.07 -12.20
N ALA A 247 13.89 16.05 -11.87
CA ALA A 247 15.30 15.99 -12.23
C ALA A 247 16.01 14.76 -11.61
N GLU A 248 15.70 14.43 -10.39
CA GLU A 248 16.40 13.41 -9.62
C GLU A 248 15.83 11.99 -9.82
N LEU A 249 14.52 11.86 -10.08
CA LEU A 249 13.87 10.58 -10.23
C LEU A 249 13.70 10.13 -11.69
N THR A 250 13.89 11.00 -12.68
CA THR A 250 13.87 10.63 -14.11
C THR A 250 14.75 9.41 -14.45
N PRO A 251 15.97 9.23 -13.90
CA PRO A 251 16.76 8.02 -14.14
C PRO A 251 16.12 6.71 -13.66
N TYR A 252 15.15 6.81 -12.74
CA TYR A 252 14.44 5.67 -12.13
C TYR A 252 13.03 5.48 -12.69
N ARG A 253 12.68 6.21 -13.76
CA ARG A 253 11.41 5.98 -14.49
C ARG A 253 11.38 4.57 -15.04
N VAL A 254 10.28 3.87 -14.82
CA VAL A 254 10.11 2.52 -15.36
C VAL A 254 9.79 2.61 -16.85
N THR A 255 10.69 2.09 -17.67
CA THR A 255 10.63 2.09 -19.12
C THR A 255 10.65 0.65 -19.67
N ALA A 256 10.28 0.47 -20.94
CA ALA A 256 10.38 -0.82 -21.61
C ALA A 256 11.81 -1.39 -21.58
N GLU A 257 12.84 -0.53 -21.70
CA GLU A 257 14.24 -0.94 -21.58
C GLU A 257 14.56 -1.47 -20.18
N MET A 258 14.08 -0.79 -19.13
CA MET A 258 14.23 -1.24 -17.74
C MET A 258 13.55 -2.59 -17.51
N MET A 259 12.32 -2.78 -18.01
CA MET A 259 11.60 -4.06 -17.94
C MET A 259 12.34 -5.17 -18.71
N ALA A 260 12.86 -4.89 -19.89
CA ALA A 260 13.65 -5.85 -20.67
C ALA A 260 14.95 -6.26 -19.95
N ASN A 261 15.61 -5.31 -19.28
CA ASN A 261 16.82 -5.57 -18.48
C ASN A 261 16.52 -6.41 -17.22
N ALA A 262 15.34 -6.29 -16.62
CA ALA A 262 14.91 -7.16 -15.53
C ALA A 262 14.68 -8.61 -15.98
N GLY A 263 14.13 -8.79 -17.16
CA GLY A 263 13.89 -10.10 -17.79
C GLY A 263 12.44 -10.30 -18.23
N PRO A 264 12.18 -11.29 -19.09
CA PRO A 264 10.90 -11.46 -19.78
C PRO A 264 9.73 -11.87 -18.86
N GLN A 265 10.02 -12.32 -17.65
CA GLN A 265 8.98 -12.73 -16.67
C GLN A 265 8.65 -11.64 -15.67
N CYS A 266 9.40 -10.51 -15.68
CA CYS A 266 9.21 -9.43 -14.76
C CYS A 266 7.82 -8.80 -14.91
N LYS A 267 7.15 -8.57 -13.78
CA LYS A 267 5.85 -7.89 -13.72
C LYS A 267 6.04 -6.43 -13.30
N PHE A 268 5.16 -5.58 -13.80
CA PHE A 268 5.07 -4.18 -13.39
C PHE A 268 3.90 -3.99 -12.43
N MET A 269 4.14 -3.31 -11.30
CA MET A 269 3.15 -2.97 -10.28
C MET A 269 3.19 -1.49 -9.90
N HIS A 270 2.04 -0.97 -9.47
CA HIS A 270 1.86 0.43 -9.06
C HIS A 270 0.59 0.58 -8.22
N CYS A 271 0.68 1.17 -7.04
CA CYS A 271 -0.48 1.35 -6.14
C CYS A 271 -1.59 2.26 -6.67
N LEU A 272 -1.34 2.97 -7.78
CA LEU A 272 -2.22 3.96 -8.40
C LEU A 272 -2.59 5.15 -7.47
N PRO A 273 -2.79 6.36 -8.02
CA PRO A 273 -2.82 6.71 -9.46
C PRO A 273 -1.43 6.72 -10.07
N ALA A 274 -1.31 6.57 -11.38
CA ALA A 274 -0.07 6.66 -12.14
C ALA A 274 -0.12 7.84 -13.12
N PHE A 275 1.04 8.50 -13.32
CA PHE A 275 1.17 9.56 -14.31
C PHE A 275 1.96 9.07 -15.53
N HIS A 276 1.34 8.16 -16.29
CA HIS A 276 1.91 7.52 -17.47
C HIS A 276 1.55 8.22 -18.79
N ASP A 277 0.52 9.09 -18.77
CA ASP A 277 0.00 9.79 -19.94
C ASP A 277 -0.47 11.23 -19.63
N LEU A 278 -1.08 11.88 -20.65
CA LEU A 278 -1.62 13.24 -20.54
C LEU A 278 -3.15 13.29 -20.31
N ASN A 279 -3.78 12.17 -19.94
CA ASN A 279 -5.25 12.13 -19.77
C ASN A 279 -5.73 12.69 -18.43
N THR A 280 -4.81 13.04 -17.51
CA THR A 280 -5.13 13.66 -16.23
C THR A 280 -4.85 15.17 -16.24
N THR A 281 -5.52 15.94 -15.37
CA THR A 281 -5.24 17.37 -15.20
C THR A 281 -3.81 17.59 -14.76
N ILE A 282 -3.32 16.84 -13.77
CA ILE A 282 -1.94 16.96 -13.26
C ILE A 282 -0.94 16.59 -14.33
N GLY A 283 -1.15 15.52 -15.12
CA GLY A 283 -0.27 15.16 -16.24
C GLY A 283 -0.13 16.28 -17.26
N LYS A 284 -1.24 16.96 -17.62
CA LYS A 284 -1.23 18.14 -18.51
C LYS A 284 -0.49 19.33 -17.90
N ASP A 285 -0.67 19.59 -16.61
CA ASP A 285 0.00 20.69 -15.91
C ASP A 285 1.51 20.46 -15.84
N VAL A 286 1.93 19.22 -15.58
CA VAL A 286 3.35 18.82 -15.59
C VAL A 286 3.94 18.95 -16.99
N TYR A 287 3.21 18.49 -18.03
CA TYR A 287 3.65 18.67 -19.42
C TYR A 287 3.82 20.15 -19.79
N ASN A 288 2.85 20.99 -19.46
CA ASN A 288 2.91 22.42 -19.74
C ASN A 288 4.06 23.13 -19.02
N LYS A 289 4.44 22.68 -17.81
CA LYS A 289 5.51 23.29 -17.01
C LYS A 289 6.90 22.73 -17.31
N PHE A 290 7.00 21.43 -17.59
CA PHE A 290 8.28 20.71 -17.64
C PHE A 290 8.53 19.99 -18.97
N GLY A 291 7.54 19.90 -19.87
CA GLY A 291 7.68 19.29 -21.19
C GLY A 291 7.82 17.77 -21.18
N ILE A 292 7.38 17.09 -20.09
CA ILE A 292 7.41 15.64 -19.98
C ILE A 292 6.01 15.03 -20.07
N GLU A 293 5.89 13.96 -20.87
CA GLU A 293 4.60 13.30 -21.17
C GLU A 293 4.22 12.22 -20.15
N CYS A 294 5.21 11.67 -19.45
CA CYS A 294 5.02 10.68 -18.39
C CYS A 294 6.03 10.90 -17.28
N MET A 295 5.71 10.48 -16.05
CA MET A 295 6.60 10.65 -14.90
C MET A 295 7.27 9.33 -14.48
N GLU A 296 6.71 8.64 -13.52
CA GLU A 296 7.31 7.45 -12.88
C GLU A 296 7.30 6.20 -13.76
N VAL A 297 6.43 6.14 -14.76
CA VAL A 297 6.32 5.03 -15.71
C VAL A 297 5.90 5.52 -17.08
N THR A 298 6.38 4.87 -18.14
CA THR A 298 5.91 5.12 -19.50
C THR A 298 4.58 4.44 -19.80
N ASP A 299 3.77 5.02 -20.67
CA ASP A 299 2.49 4.45 -21.10
C ASP A 299 2.67 3.06 -21.71
N GLU A 300 3.72 2.86 -22.48
CA GLU A 300 4.08 1.56 -23.07
C GLU A 300 4.21 0.44 -22.01
N VAL A 301 4.80 0.72 -20.85
CA VAL A 301 4.93 -0.25 -19.75
C VAL A 301 3.60 -0.40 -19.03
N PHE A 302 2.93 0.71 -18.73
CA PHE A 302 1.68 0.72 -17.99
C PHE A 302 0.57 -0.08 -18.67
N GLU A 303 0.47 0.01 -20.01
CA GLU A 303 -0.51 -0.70 -20.84
C GLU A 303 -0.01 -2.06 -21.35
N SER A 304 1.20 -2.48 -20.96
CA SER A 304 1.78 -3.75 -21.41
C SER A 304 1.16 -4.97 -20.74
N PRO A 305 1.30 -6.18 -21.34
CA PRO A 305 0.91 -7.43 -20.68
C PRO A 305 1.72 -7.78 -19.42
N ALA A 306 2.83 -7.09 -19.16
CA ALA A 306 3.60 -7.24 -17.94
C ALA A 306 2.98 -6.47 -16.76
N SER A 307 2.13 -5.48 -17.05
CA SER A 307 1.44 -4.68 -16.04
C SER A 307 0.30 -5.47 -15.39
N ILE A 308 0.34 -5.56 -14.07
CA ILE A 308 -0.69 -6.24 -13.25
C ILE A 308 -1.34 -5.30 -12.25
N VAL A 309 -1.30 -3.99 -12.53
CA VAL A 309 -1.77 -2.91 -11.64
C VAL A 309 -3.27 -2.97 -11.34
N PHE A 310 -4.09 -3.47 -12.26
CA PHE A 310 -5.54 -3.55 -12.04
C PHE A 310 -5.92 -4.79 -11.22
N ASP A 311 -5.20 -5.91 -11.36
CA ASP A 311 -5.34 -7.07 -10.47
C ASP A 311 -4.91 -6.70 -9.04
N GLU A 312 -3.83 -5.95 -8.91
CA GLU A 312 -3.36 -5.36 -7.66
C GLU A 312 -4.42 -4.46 -7.02
N ALA A 313 -5.03 -3.57 -7.79
CA ALA A 313 -6.09 -2.68 -7.31
C ALA A 313 -7.35 -3.47 -6.88
N GLU A 314 -7.74 -4.53 -7.61
CA GLU A 314 -8.83 -5.43 -7.22
C GLU A 314 -8.52 -6.13 -5.89
N ASN A 315 -7.30 -6.64 -5.73
CA ASN A 315 -6.87 -7.37 -4.54
C ASN A 315 -6.94 -6.54 -3.25
N ARG A 316 -6.89 -5.21 -3.33
CA ARG A 316 -7.13 -4.31 -2.19
C ARG A 316 -8.44 -4.62 -1.47
N MET A 317 -9.52 -4.83 -2.20
CA MET A 317 -10.83 -5.15 -1.64
C MET A 317 -10.80 -6.51 -0.92
N HIS A 318 -10.14 -7.51 -1.48
CA HIS A 318 -10.10 -8.86 -0.91
C HIS A 318 -9.23 -8.94 0.34
N THR A 319 -8.08 -8.29 0.35
CA THR A 319 -7.18 -8.27 1.52
C THR A 319 -7.73 -7.42 2.66
N ILE A 320 -8.33 -6.27 2.38
CA ILE A 320 -9.06 -5.47 3.37
C ILE A 320 -10.21 -6.28 3.98
N LYS A 321 -10.95 -7.02 3.15
CA LYS A 321 -12.02 -7.92 3.61
C LYS A 321 -11.48 -8.96 4.59
N ALA A 322 -10.36 -9.62 4.26
CA ALA A 322 -9.73 -10.61 5.13
C ALA A 322 -9.32 -10.02 6.49
N VAL A 323 -8.70 -8.83 6.50
CA VAL A 323 -8.34 -8.13 7.74
C VAL A 323 -9.57 -7.85 8.59
N MET A 324 -10.63 -7.26 8.01
CA MET A 324 -11.87 -6.97 8.74
C MET A 324 -12.55 -8.26 9.25
N ALA A 325 -12.55 -9.32 8.43
CA ALA A 325 -13.20 -10.58 8.79
C ALA A 325 -12.62 -11.25 10.03
N VAL A 326 -11.31 -11.12 10.28
CA VAL A 326 -10.67 -11.78 11.42
C VAL A 326 -10.48 -10.87 12.64
N THR A 327 -10.50 -9.55 12.46
CA THR A 327 -10.28 -8.61 13.56
C THR A 327 -11.55 -8.20 14.28
N LEU A 328 -12.72 -8.29 13.64
CA LEU A 328 -14.05 -8.04 14.21
C LEU A 328 -14.62 -9.30 14.85
#